data_097d4e6c932f4c1d995265d2e671d21b
#
_entry.id   097d4e6c932f4c1d995265d2e671d21b
#
_cell.length_a   1.000
_cell.length_b   1.000
_cell.length_c   1.000
_cell.angle_alpha   90.00
_cell.angle_beta   90.00
_cell.angle_gamma   90.00
#
_symmetry.space_group_name_H-M   'P 1'
#
loop_
_entity.id
_entity.type
_entity.pdbx_description
1 polymer ?
#
loop_
_entity_poly.entity_id
_entity_poly.type
_entity_poly.pdbx_seq_one_letter_code
_entity_poly.pdbx_strand_id
1 'polypeptide(L)'
;MKEFFLTVFIIYFLAFGFFIFIFNYQLKAVQADASGEASFVVEKGQGFQEISDNLAKAGLIRSRSIFKLYLLIRGWADKLKPGIYEFPLNYTGKQIARILVEDMLEEITITIPEGWTLSMIDTKLKEEEVLIGNSLIDLKIEDFNDENSNDYFEFLKDMPSSATLEGFLFPDTYRFYKNISAKEAAKKFLNNFDDKFSNGLINQMKKQGLDFQDTVILASLVESEIPHDIDRPKVAGILFRRLVKNMPLQIDATIIYIKCEIKKMDNCRQISNGDLKIKSAYNTYLNYGLPVGPISNPGLGALNLYL
;
A
#
# COMPACT_ATOMS: atom_id res chain seq x y z
N MET A 1 15.22 -14.30 53.04
CA MET A 1 15.57 -15.05 51.82
C MET A 1 14.56 -14.89 50.68
N LYS A 2 13.28 -15.12 50.89
CA LYS A 2 12.26 -15.02 49.78
C LYS A 2 12.21 -13.63 49.15
N GLU A 3 12.23 -12.56 49.92
CA GLU A 3 12.18 -11.18 49.40
C GLU A 3 13.49 -10.82 48.64
N PHE A 4 14.62 -11.29 49.06
CA PHE A 4 15.86 -11.10 48.32
C PHE A 4 15.84 -11.78 46.95
N PHE A 5 15.35 -13.02 46.86
CA PHE A 5 15.18 -13.72 45.57
C PHE A 5 14.18 -13.04 44.70
N LEU A 6 13.08 -12.52 45.24
CA LEU A 6 12.05 -11.78 44.49
C LEU A 6 12.64 -10.47 43.89
N THR A 7 13.39 -9.73 44.72
CA THR A 7 14.03 -8.49 44.26
C THR A 7 15.04 -8.75 43.12
N VAL A 8 15.87 -9.78 43.30
CA VAL A 8 16.85 -10.19 42.28
C VAL A 8 16.14 -10.62 41.00
N PHE A 9 15.03 -11.39 41.07
CA PHE A 9 14.24 -11.80 39.92
C PHE A 9 13.64 -10.60 39.21
N ILE A 10 13.08 -9.63 39.93
CA ILE A 10 12.52 -8.40 39.32
C ILE A 10 13.60 -7.61 38.58
N ILE A 11 14.82 -7.48 39.19
CA ILE A 11 15.93 -6.78 38.53
C ILE A 11 16.33 -7.48 37.23
N TYR A 12 16.45 -8.80 37.25
CA TYR A 12 16.75 -9.56 36.02
C TYR A 12 15.67 -9.43 34.95
N PHE A 13 14.40 -9.45 35.36
CA PHE A 13 13.29 -9.29 34.45
C PHE A 13 13.27 -7.89 33.79
N LEU A 14 13.51 -6.85 34.58
CA LEU A 14 13.61 -5.47 34.07
C LEU A 14 14.83 -5.29 33.17
N ALA A 15 15.97 -5.84 33.53
CA ALA A 15 17.17 -5.79 32.71
C ALA A 15 16.99 -6.53 31.38
N PHE A 16 16.33 -7.69 31.39
CA PHE A 16 16.00 -8.46 30.20
C PHE A 16 15.01 -7.70 29.29
N GLY A 17 13.96 -7.09 29.86
CA GLY A 17 13.03 -6.25 29.11
C GLY A 17 13.72 -5.04 28.46
N PHE A 18 14.62 -4.38 29.21
CA PHE A 18 15.43 -3.28 28.71
C PHE A 18 16.38 -3.73 27.59
N PHE A 19 16.99 -4.89 27.72
CA PHE A 19 17.82 -5.48 26.66
C PHE A 19 17.03 -5.73 25.38
N ILE A 20 15.84 -6.33 25.49
CA ILE A 20 14.95 -6.55 24.32
C ILE A 20 14.58 -5.23 23.66
N PHE A 21 14.29 -4.20 24.46
CA PHE A 21 13.97 -2.87 23.94
C PHE A 21 15.15 -2.28 23.14
N ILE A 22 16.35 -2.26 23.73
CA ILE A 22 17.56 -1.78 23.06
C ILE A 22 17.87 -2.60 21.80
N PHE A 23 17.76 -3.93 21.88
CA PHE A 23 17.99 -4.83 20.75
C PHE A 23 17.09 -4.50 19.56
N ASN A 24 15.79 -4.33 19.79
CA ASN A 24 14.86 -3.97 18.72
C ASN A 24 15.07 -2.53 18.24
N TYR A 25 15.40 -1.59 19.11
CA TYR A 25 15.70 -0.22 18.73
C TYR A 25 16.92 -0.12 17.81
N GLN A 26 17.99 -0.86 18.12
CA GLN A 26 19.21 -0.86 17.31
C GLN A 26 19.06 -1.55 15.95
N LEU A 27 18.00 -2.34 15.77
CA LEU A 27 17.67 -2.95 14.49
C LEU A 27 16.72 -2.11 13.64
N LYS A 28 16.24 -0.94 14.12
CA LYS A 28 15.47 0.01 13.29
C LYS A 28 16.35 0.63 12.20
N ALA A 29 15.72 1.17 11.17
CA ALA A 29 16.40 1.90 10.11
C ALA A 29 17.27 3.04 10.68
N VAL A 30 18.42 3.28 10.07
CA VAL A 30 19.32 4.40 10.47
C VAL A 30 18.66 5.70 10.07
N GLN A 31 18.08 5.76 8.86
CA GLN A 31 17.43 6.90 8.25
C GLN A 31 16.01 6.50 7.85
N ALA A 32 15.08 6.49 8.81
CA ALA A 32 13.73 5.99 8.57
C ALA A 32 12.94 6.79 7.51
N ASP A 33 13.26 8.09 7.39
CA ASP A 33 12.57 9.03 6.50
C ASP A 33 13.38 9.35 5.21
N ALA A 34 14.51 8.65 4.97
CA ALA A 34 15.31 8.92 3.79
C ALA A 34 14.72 8.24 2.54
N SER A 35 14.67 8.99 1.45
CA SER A 35 14.45 8.49 0.11
C SER A 35 15.80 8.25 -0.58
N GLY A 36 15.92 7.15 -1.32
CA GLY A 36 17.13 6.76 -2.05
C GLY A 36 17.63 5.39 -1.67
N GLU A 37 18.61 4.91 -2.43
CA GLU A 37 19.22 3.60 -2.30
C GLU A 37 20.72 3.73 -2.10
N ALA A 38 21.32 2.80 -1.37
CA ALA A 38 22.76 2.68 -1.22
C ALA A 38 23.23 1.35 -1.81
N SER A 39 24.19 1.42 -2.72
CA SER A 39 24.84 0.22 -3.24
C SER A 39 25.81 -0.34 -2.21
N PHE A 40 25.77 -1.66 -2.01
CA PHE A 40 26.62 -2.38 -1.08
C PHE A 40 27.13 -3.67 -1.70
N VAL A 41 28.42 -3.89 -1.66
CA VAL A 41 29.07 -5.07 -2.27
C VAL A 41 29.51 -6.02 -1.15
N VAL A 42 29.11 -7.29 -1.28
CA VAL A 42 29.62 -8.40 -0.49
C VAL A 42 30.53 -9.25 -1.37
N GLU A 43 31.80 -9.29 -1.07
CA GLU A 43 32.78 -10.05 -1.81
C GLU A 43 32.72 -11.55 -1.46
N LYS A 44 33.12 -12.39 -2.41
CA LYS A 44 33.18 -13.83 -2.19
C LYS A 44 34.21 -14.16 -1.10
N GLY A 45 33.76 -14.84 -0.04
CA GLY A 45 34.60 -15.25 1.09
C GLY A 45 34.58 -14.29 2.27
N GLN A 46 33.91 -13.13 2.18
CA GLN A 46 33.70 -12.26 3.34
C GLN A 46 32.84 -12.94 4.42
N GLY A 47 33.30 -12.93 5.65
CA GLY A 47 32.55 -13.44 6.80
C GLY A 47 31.52 -12.44 7.33
N PHE A 48 30.49 -12.95 8.04
CA PHE A 48 29.43 -12.11 8.60
C PHE A 48 29.94 -10.98 9.51
N GLN A 49 31.11 -11.16 10.14
CA GLN A 49 31.73 -10.15 10.99
C GLN A 49 32.18 -8.93 10.17
N GLU A 50 32.89 -9.18 9.07
CA GLU A 50 33.35 -8.14 8.15
C GLU A 50 32.22 -7.45 7.42
N ILE A 51 31.22 -8.23 6.94
CA ILE A 51 30.02 -7.70 6.32
C ILE A 51 29.28 -6.76 7.26
N SER A 52 29.10 -7.17 8.54
CA SER A 52 28.46 -6.34 9.55
C SER A 52 29.21 -5.04 9.84
N ASP A 53 30.55 -5.11 9.85
CA ASP A 53 31.40 -3.94 10.06
C ASP A 53 31.33 -2.98 8.88
N ASN A 54 31.28 -3.50 7.64
CA ASN A 54 31.15 -2.72 6.42
C ASN A 54 29.75 -2.07 6.30
N LEU A 55 28.68 -2.79 6.64
CA LEU A 55 27.31 -2.22 6.70
C LEU A 55 27.22 -1.05 7.71
N ALA A 56 27.86 -1.19 8.87
CA ALA A 56 27.90 -0.11 9.86
C ALA A 56 28.69 1.11 9.37
N LYS A 57 29.83 0.90 8.70
CA LYS A 57 30.63 1.96 8.07
C LYS A 57 29.87 2.68 6.96
N ALA A 58 29.08 1.93 6.18
CA ALA A 58 28.20 2.47 5.13
C ALA A 58 26.97 3.19 5.70
N GLY A 59 26.74 3.19 7.02
CA GLY A 59 25.59 3.84 7.64
C GLY A 59 24.25 3.11 7.39
N LEU A 60 24.30 1.85 6.96
CA LEU A 60 23.11 1.03 6.67
C LEU A 60 22.53 0.36 7.92
N ILE A 61 23.31 0.17 8.96
CA ILE A 61 22.87 -0.38 10.25
C ILE A 61 23.36 0.48 11.42
N ARG A 62 22.58 0.55 12.52
CA ARG A 62 22.92 1.35 13.71
C ARG A 62 24.04 0.74 14.55
N SER A 63 24.05 -0.58 14.69
CA SER A 63 24.97 -1.28 15.59
C SER A 63 25.45 -2.58 14.96
N ARG A 64 26.75 -2.64 14.67
CA ARG A 64 27.40 -3.87 14.19
C ARG A 64 27.27 -5.04 15.17
N SER A 65 27.39 -4.78 16.47
CA SER A 65 27.35 -5.83 17.50
C SER A 65 25.94 -6.44 17.62
N ILE A 66 24.92 -5.61 17.59
CA ILE A 66 23.52 -6.07 17.63
C ILE A 66 23.15 -6.79 16.33
N PHE A 67 23.64 -6.31 15.18
CA PHE A 67 23.42 -6.97 13.90
C PHE A 67 24.08 -8.36 13.85
N LYS A 68 25.34 -8.48 14.30
CA LYS A 68 26.05 -9.76 14.46
C LYS A 68 25.26 -10.71 15.37
N LEU A 69 24.80 -10.23 16.51
CA LEU A 69 24.01 -11.01 17.45
C LEU A 69 22.68 -11.46 16.81
N TYR A 70 22.03 -10.59 16.05
CA TYR A 70 20.81 -10.94 15.33
C TYR A 70 21.02 -12.07 14.32
N LEU A 71 22.10 -12.00 13.53
CA LEU A 71 22.45 -13.05 12.57
C LEU A 71 22.73 -14.39 13.28
N LEU A 72 23.42 -14.35 14.41
CA LEU A 72 23.70 -15.56 15.21
C LEU A 72 22.42 -16.18 15.78
N ILE A 73 21.53 -15.37 16.38
CA ILE A 73 20.24 -15.85 16.94
C ILE A 73 19.37 -16.47 15.83
N ARG A 74 19.43 -15.93 14.60
CA ARG A 74 18.69 -16.45 13.45
C ARG A 74 19.35 -17.66 12.77
N GLY A 75 20.58 -18.01 13.12
CA GLY A 75 21.36 -19.03 12.42
C GLY A 75 21.69 -18.63 10.98
N TRP A 76 21.94 -17.33 10.74
CA TRP A 76 22.20 -16.75 9.43
C TRP A 76 23.66 -16.31 9.22
N ALA A 77 24.50 -16.46 10.22
CA ALA A 77 25.88 -15.99 10.20
C ALA A 77 26.73 -16.60 9.06
N ASP A 78 26.44 -17.83 8.68
CA ASP A 78 27.10 -18.60 7.61
C ASP A 78 26.33 -18.62 6.27
N LYS A 79 25.21 -17.90 6.21
CA LYS A 79 24.29 -17.91 5.05
C LYS A 79 24.32 -16.63 4.23
N LEU A 80 25.13 -15.64 4.62
CA LEU A 80 25.25 -14.40 3.87
C LEU A 80 25.88 -14.66 2.49
N LYS A 81 25.25 -14.20 1.44
CA LYS A 81 25.68 -14.46 0.07
C LYS A 81 26.51 -13.31 -0.49
N PRO A 82 27.54 -13.61 -1.31
CA PRO A 82 28.27 -12.59 -2.06
C PRO A 82 27.39 -12.03 -3.18
N GLY A 83 27.51 -10.72 -3.46
CA GLY A 83 26.76 -10.05 -4.52
C GLY A 83 26.79 -8.55 -4.39
N ILE A 84 26.17 -7.88 -5.34
CA ILE A 84 25.93 -6.44 -5.32
C ILE A 84 24.48 -6.23 -4.89
N TYR A 85 24.30 -5.46 -3.83
CA TYR A 85 22.99 -5.20 -3.23
C TYR A 85 22.68 -3.71 -3.31
N GLU A 86 21.42 -3.38 -3.55
CA GLU A 86 20.90 -2.02 -3.45
C GLU A 86 19.92 -1.99 -2.28
N PHE A 87 20.27 -1.24 -1.24
CA PHE A 87 19.45 -1.13 -0.04
C PHE A 87 18.78 0.25 0.00
N PRO A 88 17.45 0.30 0.04
CA PRO A 88 16.76 1.52 0.42
C PRO A 88 17.25 2.02 1.78
N LEU A 89 17.54 3.33 1.88
CA LEU A 89 18.12 3.93 3.08
C LEU A 89 17.21 3.81 4.32
N ASN A 90 15.93 3.61 4.11
CA ASN A 90 14.94 3.40 5.17
C ASN A 90 14.82 1.94 5.65
N TYR A 91 15.66 1.03 5.13
CA TYR A 91 15.61 -0.36 5.56
C TYR A 91 16.13 -0.56 6.97
N THR A 92 15.42 -1.43 7.70
CA THR A 92 15.83 -1.89 9.03
C THR A 92 16.96 -2.90 8.92
N GLY A 93 17.76 -3.04 9.97
CA GLY A 93 18.81 -4.07 10.03
C GLY A 93 18.23 -5.49 9.84
N LYS A 94 16.98 -5.74 10.21
CA LYS A 94 16.30 -7.02 9.98
C LYS A 94 16.07 -7.29 8.50
N GLN A 95 15.62 -6.28 7.75
CA GLN A 95 15.40 -6.37 6.30
C GLN A 95 16.72 -6.56 5.55
N ILE A 96 17.75 -5.78 5.89
CA ILE A 96 19.10 -5.94 5.32
C ILE A 96 19.65 -7.34 5.57
N ALA A 97 19.56 -7.87 6.80
CA ALA A 97 20.02 -9.21 7.12
C ALA A 97 19.31 -10.28 6.30
N ARG A 98 18.01 -10.11 6.09
CA ARG A 98 17.19 -11.04 5.33
C ARG A 98 17.60 -11.08 3.85
N ILE A 99 17.78 -9.91 3.23
CA ILE A 99 18.23 -9.80 1.84
C ILE A 99 19.60 -10.45 1.62
N LEU A 100 20.51 -10.29 2.56
CA LEU A 100 21.84 -10.88 2.47
C LEU A 100 21.87 -12.42 2.57
N VAL A 101 20.82 -13.01 3.14
CA VAL A 101 20.71 -14.47 3.36
C VAL A 101 19.85 -15.14 2.28
N GLU A 102 18.74 -14.53 1.97
CA GLU A 102 17.83 -14.98 0.91
C GLU A 102 18.43 -14.49 -0.42
N ASP A 103 18.55 -15.36 -1.43
CA ASP A 103 18.99 -14.94 -2.77
C ASP A 103 18.19 -13.73 -3.20
N MET A 104 18.89 -12.80 -3.91
CA MET A 104 18.36 -11.57 -4.49
C MET A 104 16.83 -11.50 -4.39
N LEU A 105 16.28 -10.53 -3.69
CA LEU A 105 14.84 -10.36 -3.51
C LEU A 105 14.11 -10.93 -4.73
N GLU A 106 13.40 -12.04 -4.56
CA GLU A 106 12.65 -12.63 -5.65
C GLU A 106 11.66 -11.58 -6.15
N GLU A 107 12.00 -10.99 -7.30
CA GLU A 107 11.15 -10.00 -7.92
C GLU A 107 10.02 -10.72 -8.63
N ILE A 108 8.81 -10.37 -8.28
CA ILE A 108 7.59 -10.93 -8.87
C ILE A 108 6.94 -9.85 -9.73
N THR A 109 6.56 -10.22 -10.92
CA THR A 109 5.76 -9.36 -11.80
C THR A 109 4.29 -9.69 -11.62
N ILE A 110 3.50 -8.70 -11.19
CA ILE A 110 2.05 -8.83 -10.96
C ILE A 110 1.32 -7.80 -11.81
N THR A 111 0.35 -8.27 -12.59
CA THR A 111 -0.58 -7.41 -13.32
C THR A 111 -1.85 -7.21 -12.49
N ILE A 112 -2.20 -5.96 -12.27
CA ILE A 112 -3.45 -5.54 -11.62
C ILE A 112 -4.39 -5.04 -12.70
N PRO A 113 -5.50 -5.77 -12.97
CA PRO A 113 -6.50 -5.37 -13.96
C PRO A 113 -7.26 -4.11 -13.54
N GLU A 114 -7.78 -3.38 -14.53
CA GLU A 114 -8.75 -2.30 -14.33
C GLU A 114 -10.01 -2.81 -13.61
N GLY A 115 -10.60 -1.99 -12.77
CA GLY A 115 -11.83 -2.30 -12.03
C GLY A 115 -11.63 -3.20 -10.81
N TRP A 116 -10.41 -3.60 -10.46
CA TRP A 116 -10.17 -4.32 -9.23
C TRP A 116 -10.36 -3.43 -8.00
N THR A 117 -10.93 -4.00 -6.93
CA THR A 117 -11.04 -3.32 -5.64
C THR A 117 -9.74 -3.40 -4.84
N LEU A 118 -9.57 -2.51 -3.87
CA LEU A 118 -8.47 -2.54 -2.91
C LEU A 118 -8.34 -3.92 -2.24
N SER A 119 -9.45 -4.56 -1.90
CA SER A 119 -9.47 -5.89 -1.28
C SER A 119 -8.97 -6.99 -2.23
N MET A 120 -9.32 -6.91 -3.51
CA MET A 120 -8.83 -7.85 -4.53
C MET A 120 -7.33 -7.71 -4.75
N ILE A 121 -6.82 -6.47 -4.78
CA ILE A 121 -5.40 -6.19 -4.93
C ILE A 121 -4.64 -6.69 -3.69
N ASP A 122 -5.12 -6.38 -2.48
CA ASP A 122 -4.53 -6.85 -1.23
C ASP A 122 -4.43 -8.36 -1.15
N THR A 123 -5.52 -9.05 -1.52
CA THR A 123 -5.55 -10.52 -1.57
C THR A 123 -4.52 -11.06 -2.55
N LYS A 124 -4.46 -10.51 -3.77
CA LYS A 124 -3.49 -10.93 -4.78
C LYS A 124 -2.05 -10.75 -4.34
N LEU A 125 -1.72 -9.61 -3.72
CA LEU A 125 -0.36 -9.37 -3.23
C LEU A 125 0.02 -10.31 -2.07
N LYS A 126 -0.94 -10.71 -1.24
CA LYS A 126 -0.73 -11.71 -0.18
C LYS A 126 -0.54 -13.12 -0.72
N GLU A 127 -1.36 -13.53 -1.69
CA GLU A 127 -1.24 -14.83 -2.36
C GLU A 127 0.12 -15.01 -3.02
N GLU A 128 0.67 -13.94 -3.59
CA GLU A 128 1.99 -13.93 -4.23
C GLU A 128 3.14 -13.63 -3.25
N GLU A 129 2.88 -13.66 -1.95
CA GLU A 129 3.87 -13.43 -0.89
C GLU A 129 4.58 -12.05 -0.98
N VAL A 130 3.98 -11.08 -1.67
CA VAL A 130 4.50 -9.71 -1.72
C VAL A 130 4.36 -9.02 -0.38
N LEU A 131 3.19 -9.17 0.28
CA LEU A 131 2.93 -8.55 1.58
C LEU A 131 3.18 -9.51 2.74
N ILE A 132 3.89 -9.04 3.77
CA ILE A 132 3.99 -9.73 5.05
C ILE A 132 3.41 -8.87 6.17
N GLY A 133 2.48 -9.47 6.89
CA GLY A 133 1.98 -8.98 8.19
C GLY A 133 0.96 -7.86 8.12
N ASN A 134 1.19 -6.84 7.28
CA ASN A 134 0.29 -5.69 7.13
C ASN A 134 -0.56 -5.83 5.87
N SER A 135 -1.67 -5.09 5.82
CA SER A 135 -2.63 -5.11 4.71
C SER A 135 -2.73 -3.74 4.07
N LEU A 136 -2.92 -3.67 2.74
CA LEU A 136 -3.27 -2.42 2.06
C LEU A 136 -4.59 -1.84 2.58
N ILE A 137 -5.51 -2.71 3.03
CA ILE A 137 -6.83 -2.32 3.55
C ILE A 137 -6.71 -1.50 4.84
N ASP A 138 -5.64 -1.70 5.61
CA ASP A 138 -5.40 -0.98 6.87
C ASP A 138 -4.87 0.45 6.65
N LEU A 139 -4.35 0.74 5.46
CA LEU A 139 -3.82 2.05 5.11
C LEU A 139 -4.92 3.05 4.80
N LYS A 140 -4.67 4.32 5.16
CA LYS A 140 -5.56 5.45 4.96
C LYS A 140 -4.85 6.56 4.18
N ILE A 141 -5.63 7.50 3.67
CA ILE A 141 -5.09 8.69 2.99
C ILE A 141 -4.15 9.46 3.92
N GLU A 142 -4.42 9.51 5.25
CA GLU A 142 -3.56 10.20 6.23
C GLU A 142 -2.13 9.64 6.31
N ASP A 143 -1.90 8.41 5.87
CA ASP A 143 -0.56 7.83 5.80
C ASP A 143 0.31 8.43 4.68
N PHE A 144 -0.31 9.21 3.75
CA PHE A 144 0.29 9.68 2.50
C PHE A 144 0.03 11.17 2.18
N ASN A 145 -0.64 11.92 3.03
CA ASN A 145 -0.98 13.33 2.79
C ASN A 145 -0.33 14.33 3.78
N ASP A 146 0.69 13.90 4.54
CA ASP A 146 1.49 14.81 5.36
C ASP A 146 2.58 15.47 4.49
N GLU A 147 2.47 16.78 4.25
CA GLU A 147 3.40 17.58 3.45
C GLU A 147 4.85 17.56 3.95
N ASN A 148 5.07 17.22 5.22
CA ASN A 148 6.40 17.08 5.80
C ASN A 148 6.97 15.65 5.64
N SER A 149 6.20 14.73 5.08
CA SER A 149 6.60 13.33 4.86
C SER A 149 7.20 13.15 3.46
N ASN A 150 8.22 12.27 3.37
CA ASN A 150 8.72 11.80 2.07
C ASN A 150 7.70 10.89 1.32
N ASP A 151 6.60 10.55 1.98
CA ASP A 151 5.53 9.73 1.43
C ASP A 151 4.31 10.58 1.03
N TYR A 152 4.49 11.88 0.85
CA TYR A 152 3.43 12.82 0.48
C TYR A 152 3.06 12.73 -1.00
N PHE A 153 1.77 12.74 -1.28
CA PHE A 153 1.21 12.84 -2.63
C PHE A 153 0.24 14.03 -2.71
N GLU A 154 0.60 15.03 -3.51
CA GLU A 154 -0.16 16.28 -3.67
C GLU A 154 -1.63 16.04 -4.08
N PHE A 155 -1.89 15.02 -4.90
CA PHE A 155 -3.25 14.70 -5.35
C PHE A 155 -4.16 14.15 -4.23
N LEU A 156 -3.58 13.71 -3.10
CA LEU A 156 -4.34 13.19 -1.95
C LEU A 156 -4.64 14.26 -0.89
N LYS A 157 -4.10 15.47 -1.00
CA LYS A 157 -4.18 16.49 0.05
C LYS A 157 -5.59 16.91 0.44
N ASP A 158 -6.49 17.00 -0.56
CA ASP A 158 -7.88 17.43 -0.38
C ASP A 158 -8.82 16.26 -0.10
N MET A 159 -8.31 15.02 -0.02
CA MET A 159 -9.09 13.83 0.27
C MET A 159 -9.39 13.70 1.78
N PRO A 160 -10.53 13.07 2.15
CA PRO A 160 -10.80 12.78 3.56
C PRO A 160 -9.70 11.89 4.16
N SER A 161 -9.06 12.35 5.25
CA SER A 161 -7.91 11.67 5.88
C SER A 161 -8.21 10.22 6.25
N SER A 162 -9.44 9.91 6.68
CA SER A 162 -9.88 8.57 7.05
C SER A 162 -10.29 7.69 5.87
N ALA A 163 -10.31 8.20 4.64
CA ALA A 163 -10.63 7.41 3.46
C ALA A 163 -9.56 6.34 3.19
N THR A 164 -9.97 5.26 2.54
CA THR A 164 -9.05 4.20 2.09
C THR A 164 -8.35 4.61 0.80
N LEU A 165 -7.41 3.79 0.34
CA LEU A 165 -6.74 3.96 -0.94
C LEU A 165 -7.57 3.44 -2.15
N GLU A 166 -8.86 3.09 -1.95
CA GLU A 166 -9.74 2.66 -3.04
C GLU A 166 -9.84 3.75 -4.11
N GLY A 167 -9.66 3.38 -5.36
CA GLY A 167 -9.67 4.28 -6.51
C GLY A 167 -8.30 4.88 -6.88
N PHE A 168 -7.30 4.75 -6.02
CA PHE A 168 -5.97 5.36 -6.21
C PHE A 168 -4.84 4.34 -6.47
N LEU A 169 -5.13 3.03 -6.43
CA LEU A 169 -4.18 1.99 -6.78
C LEU A 169 -4.23 1.72 -8.28
N PHE A 170 -3.48 2.50 -9.06
CA PHE A 170 -3.57 2.49 -10.52
C PHE A 170 -3.37 1.08 -11.10
N PRO A 171 -4.26 0.59 -11.99
CA PRO A 171 -4.11 -0.71 -12.64
C PRO A 171 -2.98 -0.68 -13.67
N ASP A 172 -1.99 -1.57 -13.49
CA ASP A 172 -0.83 -1.72 -14.36
C ASP A 172 -0.10 -3.03 -14.03
N THR A 173 1.01 -3.29 -14.71
CA THR A 173 1.93 -4.39 -14.37
C THR A 173 3.08 -3.86 -13.52
N TYR A 174 3.19 -4.40 -12.33
CA TYR A 174 4.17 -3.98 -11.32
C TYR A 174 5.20 -5.06 -11.05
N ARG A 175 6.40 -4.65 -10.73
CA ARG A 175 7.43 -5.51 -10.16
C ARG A 175 7.53 -5.26 -8.67
N PHE A 176 7.31 -6.29 -7.88
CA PHE A 176 7.42 -6.25 -6.44
C PHE A 176 8.49 -7.23 -5.97
N TYR A 177 9.17 -6.85 -4.92
CA TYR A 177 9.92 -7.81 -4.14
C TYR A 177 8.98 -8.54 -3.17
N LYS A 178 9.27 -9.81 -2.89
CA LYS A 178 8.55 -10.55 -1.84
C LYS A 178 8.80 -9.90 -0.47
N ASN A 179 7.79 -10.00 0.39
CA ASN A 179 7.88 -9.64 1.80
C ASN A 179 8.17 -8.16 2.08
N ILE A 180 7.65 -7.26 1.26
CA ILE A 180 7.66 -5.82 1.51
C ILE A 180 6.51 -5.40 2.43
N SER A 181 6.58 -4.20 2.97
CA SER A 181 5.49 -3.62 3.74
C SER A 181 4.33 -3.19 2.84
N ALA A 182 3.10 -3.17 3.38
CA ALA A 182 1.94 -2.65 2.65
C ALA A 182 2.14 -1.18 2.22
N LYS A 183 2.84 -0.38 3.02
CA LYS A 183 3.14 1.01 2.68
C LYS A 183 4.07 1.13 1.47
N GLU A 184 5.10 0.29 1.38
CA GLU A 184 5.99 0.24 0.20
C GLU A 184 5.24 -0.19 -1.06
N ALA A 185 4.36 -1.20 -0.94
CA ALA A 185 3.52 -1.62 -2.07
C ALA A 185 2.57 -0.50 -2.50
N ALA A 186 1.88 0.15 -1.55
CA ALA A 186 0.98 1.26 -1.82
C ALA A 186 1.68 2.42 -2.53
N LYS A 187 2.89 2.78 -2.11
CA LYS A 187 3.70 3.83 -2.77
C LYS A 187 3.95 3.55 -4.26
N LYS A 188 4.19 2.30 -4.65
CA LYS A 188 4.36 1.97 -6.08
C LYS A 188 3.10 2.25 -6.89
N PHE A 189 1.92 1.93 -6.34
CA PHE A 189 0.65 2.23 -6.97
C PHE A 189 0.38 3.72 -7.06
N LEU A 190 0.61 4.44 -5.95
CA LEU A 190 0.37 5.88 -5.86
C LEU A 190 1.33 6.68 -6.75
N ASN A 191 2.61 6.29 -6.83
CA ASN A 191 3.56 6.88 -7.77
C ASN A 191 3.10 6.71 -9.22
N ASN A 192 2.67 5.50 -9.59
CA ASN A 192 2.18 5.25 -10.95
C ASN A 192 0.88 6.03 -11.23
N PHE A 193 0.00 6.16 -10.23
CA PHE A 193 -1.18 7.01 -10.33
C PHE A 193 -0.80 8.47 -10.57
N ASP A 194 0.14 9.02 -9.80
CA ASP A 194 0.63 10.39 -9.93
C ASP A 194 1.29 10.62 -11.29
N ASP A 195 2.13 9.70 -11.75
CA ASP A 195 2.77 9.76 -13.06
C ASP A 195 1.75 9.77 -14.21
N LYS A 196 0.70 8.95 -14.13
CA LYS A 196 -0.36 8.87 -15.16
C LYS A 196 -1.32 10.04 -15.08
N PHE A 197 -1.58 10.53 -13.89
CA PHE A 197 -2.49 11.65 -13.60
C PHE A 197 -1.79 13.01 -13.55
N SER A 198 -0.46 13.04 -13.79
CA SER A 198 0.37 14.23 -13.61
C SER A 198 -0.28 15.51 -14.18
N ASN A 199 0.07 16.59 -13.56
CA ASN A 199 -0.16 18.03 -13.76
C ASN A 199 -0.99 18.51 -14.99
N GLY A 200 -0.95 17.81 -16.12
CA GLY A 200 -1.74 18.10 -17.32
C GLY A 200 -3.22 17.81 -17.12
N LEU A 201 -3.57 16.61 -16.65
CA LEU A 201 -4.94 16.14 -16.46
C LEU A 201 -5.64 16.88 -15.31
N ILE A 202 -5.00 17.00 -14.16
CA ILE A 202 -5.55 17.74 -13.01
C ILE A 202 -5.85 19.21 -13.39
N ASN A 203 -4.96 19.85 -14.13
CA ASN A 203 -5.18 21.22 -14.61
C ASN A 203 -6.32 21.31 -15.64
N GLN A 204 -6.49 20.29 -16.46
CA GLN A 204 -7.60 20.22 -17.43
C GLN A 204 -8.94 20.03 -16.71
N MET A 205 -9.00 19.15 -15.70
CA MET A 205 -10.18 18.96 -14.84
C MET A 205 -10.58 20.25 -14.14
N LYS A 206 -9.62 20.94 -13.51
CA LYS A 206 -9.87 22.24 -12.86
C LYS A 206 -10.41 23.30 -13.81
N LYS A 207 -9.93 23.35 -15.06
CA LYS A 207 -10.45 24.27 -16.11
C LYS A 207 -11.89 23.93 -16.50
N GLN A 208 -12.31 22.69 -16.39
CA GLN A 208 -13.68 22.26 -16.67
C GLN A 208 -14.59 22.34 -15.45
N GLY A 209 -14.07 22.76 -14.30
CA GLY A 209 -14.81 22.85 -13.05
C GLY A 209 -15.12 21.49 -12.42
N LEU A 210 -14.35 20.46 -12.76
CA LEU A 210 -14.49 19.12 -12.20
C LEU A 210 -13.62 19.00 -10.96
N ASP A 211 -14.21 18.41 -9.92
CA ASP A 211 -13.47 18.00 -8.71
C ASP A 211 -12.71 16.70 -8.99
N PHE A 212 -11.50 16.61 -8.45
CA PHE A 212 -10.64 15.43 -8.65
C PHE A 212 -11.26 14.18 -8.03
N GLN A 213 -11.76 14.26 -6.80
CA GLN A 213 -12.41 13.16 -6.11
C GLN A 213 -13.62 12.66 -6.87
N ASP A 214 -14.49 13.58 -7.30
CA ASP A 214 -15.70 13.28 -8.07
C ASP A 214 -15.35 12.56 -9.38
N THR A 215 -14.27 12.97 -10.03
CA THR A 215 -13.81 12.32 -11.26
C THR A 215 -13.36 10.89 -11.04
N VAL A 216 -12.57 10.62 -9.99
CA VAL A 216 -12.14 9.25 -9.65
C VAL A 216 -13.35 8.38 -9.29
N ILE A 217 -14.31 8.94 -8.53
CA ILE A 217 -15.56 8.23 -8.20
C ILE A 217 -16.32 7.87 -9.49
N LEU A 218 -16.58 8.85 -10.36
CA LEU A 218 -17.28 8.63 -11.62
C LEU A 218 -16.57 7.61 -12.52
N ALA A 219 -15.25 7.72 -12.63
CA ALA A 219 -14.44 6.76 -13.39
C ALA A 219 -14.59 5.34 -12.83
N SER A 220 -14.56 5.16 -11.50
CA SER A 220 -14.74 3.86 -10.87
C SER A 220 -16.13 3.26 -11.13
N LEU A 221 -17.17 4.11 -11.21
CA LEU A 221 -18.53 3.69 -11.53
C LEU A 221 -18.63 3.22 -12.98
N VAL A 222 -18.08 3.98 -13.93
CA VAL A 222 -18.09 3.63 -15.36
C VAL A 222 -17.27 2.36 -15.60
N GLU A 223 -16.09 2.25 -14.99
CA GLU A 223 -15.23 1.06 -15.09
C GLU A 223 -15.95 -0.21 -14.65
N SER A 224 -16.72 -0.11 -13.55
CA SER A 224 -17.43 -1.25 -12.97
C SER A 224 -18.68 -1.67 -13.76
N GLU A 225 -19.26 -0.77 -14.58
CA GLU A 225 -20.45 -1.06 -15.39
C GLU A 225 -20.10 -1.63 -16.76
N ILE A 226 -18.99 -1.20 -17.36
CA ILE A 226 -18.66 -1.58 -18.75
C ILE A 226 -17.20 -1.97 -18.90
N PRO A 227 -16.94 -3.26 -19.17
CA PRO A 227 -15.59 -3.77 -19.40
C PRO A 227 -14.95 -3.31 -20.72
N HIS A 228 -15.74 -2.73 -21.67
CA HIS A 228 -15.27 -2.38 -23.02
C HIS A 228 -15.26 -0.87 -23.26
N ASP A 229 -14.14 -0.34 -23.72
CA ASP A 229 -13.90 1.11 -23.93
C ASP A 229 -14.91 1.82 -24.84
N ILE A 230 -15.46 1.13 -25.85
CA ILE A 230 -16.31 1.73 -26.89
C ILE A 230 -17.60 2.33 -26.33
N ASP A 231 -18.17 1.74 -25.29
CA ASP A 231 -19.45 2.19 -24.72
C ASP A 231 -19.30 3.04 -23.48
N ARG A 232 -18.11 3.12 -22.90
CA ARG A 232 -17.81 3.95 -21.71
C ARG A 232 -18.25 5.41 -21.86
N PRO A 233 -18.00 6.14 -23.01
CA PRO A 233 -18.45 7.52 -23.17
C PRO A 233 -19.97 7.67 -23.09
N LYS A 234 -20.75 6.69 -23.59
CA LYS A 234 -22.22 6.72 -23.53
C LYS A 234 -22.71 6.61 -22.09
N VAL A 235 -22.15 5.68 -21.33
CA VAL A 235 -22.49 5.48 -19.91
C VAL A 235 -22.10 6.68 -19.09
N ALA A 236 -20.88 7.19 -19.26
CA ALA A 236 -20.43 8.43 -18.63
C ALA A 236 -21.41 9.58 -18.88
N GLY A 237 -21.83 9.76 -20.12
CA GLY A 237 -22.84 10.78 -20.52
C GLY A 237 -24.21 10.55 -19.88
N ILE A 238 -24.63 9.29 -19.65
CA ILE A 238 -25.88 8.98 -18.95
C ILE A 238 -25.77 9.34 -17.47
N LEU A 239 -24.68 8.93 -16.80
CA LEU A 239 -24.45 9.22 -15.38
C LEU A 239 -24.35 10.73 -15.15
N PHE A 240 -23.61 11.45 -15.98
CA PHE A 240 -23.51 12.91 -15.89
C PHE A 240 -24.88 13.59 -16.02
N ARG A 241 -25.72 13.16 -17.00
CA ARG A 241 -27.06 13.71 -17.15
C ARG A 241 -27.97 13.42 -15.95
N ARG A 242 -27.83 12.25 -15.32
CA ARG A 242 -28.56 11.92 -14.08
C ARG A 242 -28.15 12.83 -12.94
N LEU A 243 -26.83 13.07 -12.77
CA LEU A 243 -26.29 13.99 -11.76
C LEU A 243 -26.84 15.41 -11.95
N VAL A 244 -26.74 15.97 -13.17
CA VAL A 244 -27.23 17.34 -13.47
C VAL A 244 -28.74 17.46 -13.24
N LYS A 245 -29.51 16.40 -13.51
CA LYS A 245 -30.96 16.38 -13.26
C LYS A 245 -31.36 16.01 -11.86
N ASN A 246 -30.39 15.87 -10.94
CA ASN A 246 -30.61 15.40 -9.56
C ASN A 246 -31.43 14.10 -9.51
N MET A 247 -31.06 13.12 -10.34
CA MET A 247 -31.67 11.79 -10.36
C MET A 247 -30.75 10.78 -9.67
N PRO A 248 -31.29 9.75 -9.00
CA PRO A 248 -30.47 8.68 -8.45
C PRO A 248 -29.73 7.94 -9.57
N LEU A 249 -28.46 7.60 -9.35
CA LEU A 249 -27.63 6.96 -10.40
C LEU A 249 -28.08 5.53 -10.69
N GLN A 250 -28.53 4.78 -9.68
CA GLN A 250 -29.06 3.41 -9.79
C GLN A 250 -28.08 2.44 -10.46
N ILE A 251 -26.87 2.37 -9.92
CA ILE A 251 -25.75 1.58 -10.42
C ILE A 251 -25.63 0.29 -9.59
N ASP A 252 -25.82 -0.86 -10.25
CA ASP A 252 -25.77 -2.18 -9.63
C ASP A 252 -24.41 -2.47 -9.00
N ALA A 253 -23.32 -2.02 -9.61
CA ALA A 253 -21.97 -2.19 -9.11
C ALA A 253 -21.79 -1.60 -7.68
N THR A 254 -22.52 -0.53 -7.34
CA THR A 254 -22.48 0.02 -5.97
C THR A 254 -23.10 -0.93 -4.95
N ILE A 255 -24.12 -1.67 -5.30
CA ILE A 255 -24.73 -2.69 -4.45
C ILE A 255 -23.78 -3.88 -4.27
N ILE A 256 -23.13 -4.32 -5.36
CA ILE A 256 -22.12 -5.38 -5.30
C ILE A 256 -20.98 -4.95 -4.36
N TYR A 257 -20.47 -3.72 -4.50
CA TYR A 257 -19.42 -3.19 -3.64
C TYR A 257 -19.85 -3.18 -2.15
N ILE A 258 -21.07 -2.73 -1.85
CA ILE A 258 -21.59 -2.76 -0.48
C ILE A 258 -21.61 -4.18 0.07
N LYS A 259 -22.09 -5.13 -0.71
CA LYS A 259 -22.22 -6.53 -0.28
C LYS A 259 -20.87 -7.21 -0.14
N CYS A 260 -20.00 -7.08 -1.13
CA CYS A 260 -18.72 -7.77 -1.18
C CYS A 260 -17.66 -7.09 -0.28
N GLU A 261 -17.51 -5.77 -0.40
CA GLU A 261 -16.39 -5.08 0.21
C GLU A 261 -16.71 -4.54 1.61
N ILE A 262 -17.92 -4.02 1.82
CA ILE A 262 -18.29 -3.42 3.10
C ILE A 262 -18.89 -4.44 4.07
N LYS A 263 -19.83 -5.27 3.57
CA LYS A 263 -20.58 -6.22 4.42
C LYS A 263 -20.00 -7.63 4.42
N LYS A 264 -19.07 -7.94 3.50
CA LYS A 264 -18.43 -9.25 3.34
C LYS A 264 -19.45 -10.40 3.31
N MET A 265 -20.51 -10.23 2.51
CA MET A 265 -21.61 -11.20 2.42
C MET A 265 -21.25 -12.34 1.46
N ASP A 266 -21.73 -13.55 1.77
CA ASP A 266 -21.73 -14.65 0.84
C ASP A 266 -22.60 -14.34 -0.40
N ASN A 267 -22.25 -14.89 -1.57
CA ASN A 267 -22.95 -14.65 -2.84
C ASN A 267 -23.17 -13.15 -3.16
N CYS A 268 -22.21 -12.32 -2.77
CA CYS A 268 -22.28 -10.87 -2.86
C CYS A 268 -22.52 -10.31 -4.28
N ARG A 269 -22.13 -11.06 -5.33
CA ARG A 269 -22.29 -10.63 -6.73
C ARG A 269 -23.72 -10.81 -7.26
N GLN A 270 -24.58 -11.59 -6.59
CA GLN A 270 -25.99 -11.74 -6.98
C GLN A 270 -26.82 -10.64 -6.32
N ILE A 271 -27.59 -9.88 -7.08
CA ILE A 271 -28.42 -8.78 -6.60
C ILE A 271 -29.89 -9.22 -6.60
N SER A 272 -30.54 -9.01 -5.48
CA SER A 272 -31.98 -9.15 -5.31
C SER A 272 -32.65 -7.79 -5.10
N ASN A 273 -33.98 -7.70 -5.30
CA ASN A 273 -34.73 -6.48 -5.02
C ASN A 273 -34.62 -6.01 -3.55
N GLY A 274 -34.32 -6.93 -2.63
CA GLY A 274 -34.05 -6.59 -1.23
C GLY A 274 -32.72 -5.86 -1.05
N ASP A 275 -31.71 -6.21 -1.83
CA ASP A 275 -30.38 -5.62 -1.75
C ASP A 275 -30.37 -4.15 -2.17
N LEU A 276 -31.26 -3.75 -3.09
CA LEU A 276 -31.39 -2.35 -3.51
C LEU A 276 -31.81 -1.41 -2.36
N LYS A 277 -32.33 -1.97 -1.26
CA LYS A 277 -32.78 -1.24 -0.06
C LYS A 277 -31.72 -1.21 1.06
N ILE A 278 -30.52 -1.74 0.83
CA ILE A 278 -29.45 -1.72 1.82
C ILE A 278 -29.06 -0.28 2.15
N LYS A 279 -29.16 0.11 3.42
CA LYS A 279 -28.71 1.43 3.86
C LYS A 279 -27.19 1.51 3.85
N SER A 280 -26.65 2.32 2.98
CA SER A 280 -25.21 2.62 2.84
C SER A 280 -25.04 3.94 2.12
N ALA A 281 -24.01 4.71 2.43
CA ALA A 281 -23.64 5.92 1.72
C ALA A 281 -23.16 5.64 0.28
N TYR A 282 -22.82 4.40 -0.04
CA TYR A 282 -22.51 3.95 -1.40
C TYR A 282 -23.75 3.59 -2.23
N ASN A 283 -24.95 3.45 -1.62
CA ASN A 283 -26.14 2.99 -2.35
C ASN A 283 -26.73 4.07 -3.25
N THR A 284 -26.45 4.00 -4.55
CA THR A 284 -26.92 4.94 -5.57
C THR A 284 -28.40 4.76 -5.96
N TYR A 285 -29.11 3.77 -5.40
CA TYR A 285 -30.56 3.63 -5.51
C TYR A 285 -31.30 4.45 -4.47
N LEU A 286 -30.69 4.66 -3.28
CA LEU A 286 -31.31 5.37 -2.16
C LEU A 286 -30.79 6.80 -2.02
N ASN A 287 -29.55 7.05 -2.42
CA ASN A 287 -28.92 8.36 -2.32
C ASN A 287 -28.81 9.04 -3.68
N TYR A 288 -29.01 10.35 -3.67
CA TYR A 288 -28.80 11.21 -4.85
C TYR A 288 -27.35 11.66 -4.90
N GLY A 289 -26.84 11.93 -6.10
CA GLY A 289 -25.47 12.34 -6.30
C GLY A 289 -24.49 11.16 -6.37
N LEU A 290 -23.23 11.47 -6.19
CA LEU A 290 -22.16 10.47 -6.16
C LEU A 290 -22.12 9.73 -4.83
N PRO A 291 -21.66 8.47 -4.82
CA PRO A 291 -21.34 7.80 -3.56
C PRO A 291 -20.16 8.49 -2.84
N VAL A 292 -19.94 8.15 -1.57
CA VAL A 292 -18.93 8.79 -0.73
C VAL A 292 -17.48 8.51 -1.13
N GLY A 293 -17.24 7.60 -2.04
CA GLY A 293 -15.91 7.24 -2.54
C GLY A 293 -15.97 6.29 -3.73
N PRO A 294 -14.81 6.01 -4.35
CA PRO A 294 -14.70 5.04 -5.43
C PRO A 294 -15.09 3.63 -5.00
N ILE A 295 -15.51 2.80 -5.95
CA ILE A 295 -15.90 1.39 -5.74
C ILE A 295 -14.95 0.40 -6.40
N SER A 296 -13.93 0.89 -7.10
CA SER A 296 -12.87 0.12 -7.73
C SER A 296 -11.74 1.05 -8.15
N ASN A 297 -10.64 0.48 -8.61
CA ASN A 297 -9.49 1.22 -9.15
C ASN A 297 -9.62 1.32 -10.67
N PRO A 298 -9.95 2.51 -11.21
CA PRO A 298 -10.20 2.70 -12.62
C PRO A 298 -8.92 2.79 -13.44
N GLY A 299 -9.00 2.38 -14.71
CA GLY A 299 -7.93 2.57 -15.68
C GLY A 299 -7.96 3.98 -16.31
N LEU A 300 -6.91 4.28 -17.09
CA LEU A 300 -6.74 5.58 -17.74
C LEU A 300 -7.91 5.90 -18.71
N GLY A 301 -8.45 4.87 -19.37
CA GLY A 301 -9.58 5.01 -20.28
C GLY A 301 -10.83 5.58 -19.61
N ALA A 302 -11.18 5.09 -18.40
CA ALA A 302 -12.31 5.58 -17.63
C ALA A 302 -12.05 6.98 -17.04
N LEU A 303 -10.82 7.23 -16.57
CA LEU A 303 -10.42 8.52 -16.01
C LEU A 303 -10.45 9.64 -17.04
N ASN A 304 -10.08 9.36 -18.30
CA ASN A 304 -10.07 10.34 -19.39
C ASN A 304 -11.46 10.68 -19.98
N LEU A 305 -12.52 9.96 -19.61
CA LEU A 305 -13.87 10.19 -20.15
C LEU A 305 -14.48 11.54 -19.78
N TYR A 306 -13.96 12.18 -18.76
CA TYR A 306 -14.44 13.45 -18.22
C TYR A 306 -13.49 14.62 -18.52
N LEU A 307 -12.49 14.39 -19.38
CA LEU A 307 -11.48 15.34 -19.81
C LEU A 307 -11.64 15.72 -21.28
#